data_ac072e165d871423439c4426c8f3c3cf
#
_entry.id   ac072e165d871423439c4426c8f3c3cf
#
_cell.length_a   1.000
_cell.length_b   1.000
_cell.length_c   1.000
_cell.angle_alpha   90.00
_cell.angle_beta   90.00
_cell.angle_gamma   90.00
#
_symmetry.space_group_name_H-M   'P 1'
#
loop_
_entity.id
_entity.type
_entity.pdbx_description
1 polymer ?
#
loop_
_entity_poly.entity_id
_entity_poly.type
_entity_poly.pdbx_seq_one_letter_code
_entity_poly.pdbx_strand_id
1 'polypeptide(L)'
;MIACETVGCINIICSDKTGTLTENKMTVQQIYAKGELLEPEKLTDVCLLENFCINSNANVTIEDGKDSFIGNPTECALLVAARKAGWDYTKKREEADIAHIFPFSSQKKDMSTILRTAEGYMLYVKGNPEKIMNLSVNLSDEEKNALEEKITSFQSRAGRILAFAHKKLDQYTGEETQEELETDLIYDGFVVISDPLSPDVYGAIGRCRKAGIEVKMLTGDNILTARAIADELHMLDADHIAVEASEIENMSDEELAQALKKIQVIARST
;
A
#
# COMPACT_ATOMS: atom_id res chain seq x y z
N MET A 1 -36.40 -21.67 4.94
CA MET A 1 -35.91 -23.03 5.21
C MET A 1 -35.06 -23.59 4.06
N ILE A 2 -35.49 -23.50 2.81
CA ILE A 2 -34.70 -24.01 1.63
C ILE A 2 -33.29 -23.43 1.54
N ALA A 3 -33.10 -22.15 1.81
CA ALA A 3 -31.76 -21.51 1.79
C ALA A 3 -30.78 -22.08 2.83
N CYS A 4 -31.29 -22.50 4.01
CA CYS A 4 -30.46 -23.12 5.05
C CYS A 4 -30.00 -24.54 4.68
N GLU A 5 -30.85 -25.31 3.97
CA GLU A 5 -30.49 -26.64 3.50
C GLU A 5 -29.41 -26.56 2.39
N THR A 6 -29.55 -25.60 1.47
CA THR A 6 -28.56 -25.39 0.40
C THR A 6 -27.21 -24.97 0.97
N VAL A 7 -27.16 -24.07 1.93
CA VAL A 7 -25.91 -23.65 2.60
C VAL A 7 -25.29 -24.81 3.39
N GLY A 8 -26.09 -25.70 3.96
CA GLY A 8 -25.59 -26.88 4.68
C GLY A 8 -24.94 -27.96 3.80
N CYS A 9 -25.10 -27.89 2.48
CA CYS A 9 -24.56 -28.87 1.51
C CYS A 9 -23.36 -28.34 0.71
N ILE A 10 -22.88 -27.14 0.99
CA ILE A 10 -21.72 -26.60 0.27
C ILE A 10 -20.44 -27.30 0.69
N ASN A 11 -19.58 -27.56 -0.26
CA ASN A 11 -18.24 -28.12 -0.07
C ASN A 11 -17.11 -27.22 -0.61
N ILE A 12 -17.46 -26.16 -1.33
CA ILE A 12 -16.52 -25.15 -1.84
C ILE A 12 -17.10 -23.75 -1.59
N ILE A 13 -16.28 -22.84 -1.10
CA ILE A 13 -16.54 -21.42 -1.01
C ILE A 13 -15.56 -20.68 -1.89
N CYS A 14 -16.05 -19.94 -2.88
CA CYS A 14 -15.27 -18.98 -3.64
C CYS A 14 -15.35 -17.63 -2.97
N SER A 15 -14.22 -17.12 -2.50
CA SER A 15 -14.12 -15.84 -1.80
C SER A 15 -13.40 -14.82 -2.66
N ASP A 16 -13.93 -13.61 -2.76
CA ASP A 16 -13.15 -12.48 -3.25
C ASP A 16 -12.05 -12.14 -2.22
N LYS A 17 -10.93 -11.59 -2.72
CA LYS A 17 -9.84 -11.11 -1.86
C LYS A 17 -10.24 -9.83 -1.14
N THR A 18 -10.58 -8.79 -1.91
CA THR A 18 -10.72 -7.41 -1.41
C THR A 18 -12.03 -7.22 -0.64
N GLY A 19 -11.93 -6.83 0.63
CA GLY A 19 -13.10 -6.60 1.49
C GLY A 19 -13.79 -7.86 2.01
N THR A 20 -13.21 -9.06 1.70
CA THR A 20 -13.68 -10.34 2.24
C THR A 20 -12.56 -11.04 2.99
N LEU A 21 -11.43 -11.30 2.35
CA LEU A 21 -10.23 -11.83 2.99
C LEU A 21 -9.38 -10.70 3.59
N THR A 22 -9.46 -9.49 3.03
CA THR A 22 -8.79 -8.29 3.49
C THR A 22 -9.77 -7.26 4.04
N GLU A 23 -9.25 -6.25 4.76
CA GLU A 23 -10.06 -5.20 5.38
C GLU A 23 -10.60 -4.16 4.38
N ASN A 24 -10.19 -4.20 3.11
CA ASN A 24 -10.44 -3.15 2.11
C ASN A 24 -9.99 -1.77 2.58
N LYS A 25 -8.91 -1.73 3.33
CA LYS A 25 -8.38 -0.52 3.94
C LYS A 25 -6.87 -0.46 3.73
N MET A 26 -6.40 0.44 2.87
CA MET A 26 -4.96 0.68 2.73
C MET A 26 -4.37 1.14 4.07
N THR A 27 -3.32 0.46 4.51
CA THR A 27 -2.69 0.70 5.80
C THR A 27 -1.17 0.70 5.63
N VAL A 28 -0.49 1.66 6.26
CA VAL A 28 0.98 1.63 6.36
C VAL A 28 1.37 0.52 7.32
N GLN A 29 2.04 -0.49 6.79
CA GLN A 29 2.50 -1.66 7.56
C GLN A 29 3.85 -1.40 8.19
N GLN A 30 4.77 -0.82 7.43
CA GLN A 30 6.12 -0.53 7.86
C GLN A 30 6.62 0.78 7.25
N ILE A 31 7.55 1.42 7.94
CA ILE A 31 8.23 2.64 7.53
C ILE A 31 9.72 2.39 7.60
N TYR A 32 10.43 2.65 6.51
CA TYR A 32 11.90 2.68 6.52
C TYR A 32 12.36 4.12 6.70
N ALA A 33 13.05 4.38 7.79
CA ALA A 33 13.61 5.70 8.11
C ALA A 33 14.95 5.54 8.83
N LYS A 34 15.93 6.36 8.50
CA LYS A 34 17.25 6.38 9.17
C LYS A 34 17.94 5.01 9.25
N GLY A 35 17.79 4.18 8.22
CA GLY A 35 18.43 2.87 8.14
C GLY A 35 17.62 1.71 8.76
N GLU A 36 16.49 1.97 9.42
CA GLU A 36 15.70 1.00 10.16
C GLU A 36 14.27 0.86 9.64
N LEU A 37 13.70 -0.32 9.81
CA LEU A 37 12.27 -0.59 9.57
C LEU A 37 11.50 -0.39 10.89
N LEU A 38 10.49 0.45 10.87
CA LEU A 38 9.71 0.86 12.03
C LEU A 38 8.22 0.60 11.80
N GLU A 39 7.50 0.36 12.87
CA GLU A 39 6.03 0.48 12.90
C GLU A 39 5.63 1.95 12.95
N PRO A 40 4.46 2.35 12.42
CA PRO A 40 4.02 3.75 12.41
C PRO A 40 4.08 4.45 13.77
N GLU A 41 3.75 3.72 14.84
CA GLU A 41 3.74 4.24 16.22
C GLU A 41 5.12 4.64 16.74
N LYS A 42 6.19 4.12 16.12
CA LYS A 42 7.59 4.39 16.49
C LYS A 42 8.24 5.48 15.63
N LEU A 43 7.53 6.01 14.66
CA LEU A 43 8.07 7.05 13.79
C LEU A 43 8.23 8.37 14.56
N THR A 44 9.45 8.90 14.55
CA THR A 44 9.81 10.19 15.19
C THR A 44 10.45 11.15 14.18
N ASP A 45 10.61 10.76 12.93
CA ASP A 45 11.21 11.61 11.91
C ASP A 45 10.25 12.73 11.51
N VAL A 46 10.66 13.98 11.78
CA VAL A 46 9.83 15.16 11.55
C VAL A 46 9.58 15.40 10.07
N CYS A 47 10.59 15.25 9.21
CA CYS A 47 10.45 15.48 7.76
C CYS A 47 9.46 14.51 7.14
N LEU A 48 9.52 13.21 7.50
CA LEU A 48 8.55 12.22 7.05
C LEU A 48 7.14 12.54 7.56
N LEU A 49 6.99 12.87 8.84
CA LEU A 49 5.69 13.16 9.44
C LEU A 49 5.05 14.43 8.85
N GLU A 50 5.84 15.49 8.59
CA GLU A 50 5.37 16.68 7.89
C GLU A 50 4.96 16.36 6.46
N ASN A 51 5.79 15.59 5.73
CA ASN A 51 5.47 15.15 4.37
C ASN A 51 4.15 14.35 4.34
N PHE A 52 3.92 13.43 5.29
CA PHE A 52 2.65 12.70 5.40
C PHE A 52 1.45 13.63 5.60
N CYS A 53 1.57 14.59 6.52
CA CYS A 53 0.48 15.47 6.89
C CYS A 53 0.16 16.53 5.84
N ILE A 54 1.19 17.16 5.27
CA ILE A 54 1.06 18.41 4.49
C ILE A 54 1.04 18.11 2.99
N ASN A 55 1.91 17.22 2.52
CA ASN A 55 1.99 16.85 1.09
C ASN A 55 0.91 15.83 0.74
N SER A 56 -0.36 16.17 0.94
CA SER A 56 -1.51 15.28 0.72
C SER A 56 -2.80 16.07 0.56
N ASN A 57 -3.67 15.60 -0.35
CA ASN A 57 -5.01 16.13 -0.57
C ASN A 57 -6.12 15.31 0.11
N ALA A 58 -5.76 14.22 0.77
CA ALA A 58 -6.72 13.36 1.47
C ALA A 58 -7.14 13.95 2.82
N ASN A 59 -8.27 13.47 3.34
CA ASN A 59 -8.74 13.75 4.68
C ASN A 59 -9.22 12.47 5.37
N VAL A 60 -9.04 12.40 6.68
CA VAL A 60 -9.47 11.27 7.52
C VAL A 60 -10.23 11.85 8.71
N THR A 61 -11.53 11.67 8.73
CA THR A 61 -12.40 12.06 9.86
C THR A 61 -12.76 10.85 10.70
N ILE A 62 -13.24 11.08 11.92
CA ILE A 62 -13.77 10.02 12.77
C ILE A 62 -15.29 10.23 12.85
N GLU A 63 -16.05 9.27 12.32
CA GLU A 63 -17.50 9.25 12.36
C GLU A 63 -17.95 7.98 13.10
N ASP A 64 -18.78 8.14 14.13
CA ASP A 64 -19.25 7.02 14.97
C ASP A 64 -18.12 6.11 15.51
N GLY A 65 -16.96 6.70 15.83
CA GLY A 65 -15.79 5.97 16.32
C GLY A 65 -15.02 5.17 15.27
N LYS A 66 -15.33 5.36 13.98
CA LYS A 66 -14.66 4.74 12.84
C LYS A 66 -14.02 5.80 11.94
N ASP A 67 -12.91 5.45 11.32
CA ASP A 67 -12.27 6.30 10.32
C ASP A 67 -13.16 6.40 9.07
N SER A 68 -13.46 7.61 8.65
CA SER A 68 -14.06 7.97 7.36
C SER A 68 -12.99 8.59 6.46
N PHE A 69 -12.83 8.05 5.25
CA PHE A 69 -11.74 8.38 4.34
C PHE A 69 -12.25 9.19 3.15
N ILE A 70 -11.62 10.34 2.87
CA ILE A 70 -11.91 11.18 1.72
C ILE A 70 -10.63 11.38 0.92
N GLY A 71 -10.63 10.98 -0.34
CA GLY A 71 -9.50 11.12 -1.26
C GLY A 71 -8.79 9.81 -1.55
N ASN A 72 -7.51 9.90 -1.92
CA ASN A 72 -6.71 8.74 -2.32
C ASN A 72 -6.44 7.81 -1.11
N PRO A 73 -6.77 6.49 -1.20
CA PRO A 73 -6.58 5.56 -0.08
C PRO A 73 -5.13 5.46 0.42
N THR A 74 -4.13 5.60 -0.47
CA THR A 74 -2.71 5.62 -0.10
C THR A 74 -2.39 6.83 0.76
N GLU A 75 -2.91 8.01 0.42
CA GLU A 75 -2.72 9.24 1.21
C GLU A 75 -3.45 9.15 2.55
N CYS A 76 -4.67 8.61 2.58
CA CYS A 76 -5.38 8.37 3.82
C CYS A 76 -4.58 7.47 4.77
N ALA A 77 -3.91 6.42 4.24
CA ALA A 77 -3.05 5.54 5.02
C ALA A 77 -1.89 6.30 5.69
N LEU A 78 -1.28 7.28 4.99
CA LEU A 78 -0.22 8.14 5.55
C LEU A 78 -0.74 9.01 6.70
N LEU A 79 -1.93 9.60 6.56
CA LEU A 79 -2.54 10.42 7.61
C LEU A 79 -2.86 9.59 8.86
N VAL A 80 -3.34 8.34 8.66
CA VAL A 80 -3.55 7.40 9.77
C VAL A 80 -2.22 7.03 10.43
N ALA A 81 -1.16 6.81 9.66
CA ALA A 81 0.18 6.53 10.19
C ALA A 81 0.73 7.73 11.00
N ALA A 82 0.56 8.96 10.51
CA ALA A 82 0.94 10.16 11.26
C ALA A 82 0.18 10.27 12.59
N ARG A 83 -1.14 9.99 12.59
CA ARG A 83 -1.94 9.96 13.81
C ARG A 83 -1.47 8.89 14.80
N LYS A 84 -1.11 7.70 14.33
CA LYS A 84 -0.52 6.64 15.16
C LYS A 84 0.82 7.04 15.78
N ALA A 85 1.60 7.86 15.08
CA ALA A 85 2.82 8.49 15.59
C ALA A 85 2.54 9.67 16.54
N GLY A 86 1.29 9.96 16.85
CA GLY A 86 0.89 11.03 17.76
C GLY A 86 0.75 12.42 17.13
N TRP A 87 0.71 12.52 15.79
CA TRP A 87 0.57 13.77 15.06
C TRP A 87 -0.88 14.01 14.62
N ASP A 88 -1.34 15.24 14.83
CA ASP A 88 -2.60 15.74 14.30
C ASP A 88 -2.36 16.46 12.97
N TYR A 89 -2.68 15.79 11.88
CA TYR A 89 -2.45 16.32 10.53
C TYR A 89 -3.30 17.58 10.26
N THR A 90 -4.50 17.69 10.86
CA THR A 90 -5.37 18.85 10.66
C THR A 90 -4.71 20.09 11.22
N LYS A 91 -4.25 20.00 12.48
CA LYS A 91 -3.49 21.06 13.12
C LYS A 91 -2.22 21.41 12.35
N LYS A 92 -1.49 20.41 11.86
CA LYS A 92 -0.27 20.63 11.07
C LYS A 92 -0.55 21.38 9.77
N ARG A 93 -1.68 21.08 9.10
CA ARG A 93 -2.09 21.81 7.89
C ARG A 93 -2.56 23.23 8.18
N GLU A 94 -3.25 23.46 9.30
CA GLU A 94 -3.67 24.80 9.73
C GLU A 94 -2.48 25.70 10.06
N GLU A 95 -1.42 25.13 10.63
CA GLU A 95 -0.18 25.84 10.99
C GLU A 95 0.75 26.05 9.78
N ALA A 96 0.59 25.30 8.69
CA ALA A 96 1.47 25.31 7.54
C ALA A 96 1.19 26.49 6.59
N ASP A 97 2.20 27.28 6.28
CA ASP A 97 2.14 28.31 5.22
C ASP A 97 2.53 27.64 3.87
N ILE A 98 1.53 27.07 3.20
CA ILE A 98 1.72 26.39 1.91
C ILE A 98 1.89 27.44 0.80
N ALA A 99 3.07 27.52 0.22
CA ALA A 99 3.37 28.42 -0.88
C ALA A 99 2.89 27.86 -2.23
N HIS A 100 3.08 26.54 -2.48
CA HIS A 100 2.66 25.89 -3.72
C HIS A 100 2.45 24.38 -3.53
N ILE A 101 1.58 23.80 -4.36
CA ILE A 101 1.36 22.35 -4.45
C ILE A 101 1.46 21.95 -5.93
N PHE A 102 2.35 21.03 -6.24
CA PHE A 102 2.37 20.29 -7.50
C PHE A 102 1.60 18.99 -7.28
N PRO A 103 0.36 18.89 -7.80
CA PRO A 103 -0.50 17.74 -7.52
C PRO A 103 0.06 16.45 -8.15
N PHE A 104 -0.35 15.31 -7.62
CA PHE A 104 0.06 14.02 -8.16
C PHE A 104 -0.26 13.90 -9.65
N SER A 105 0.73 13.49 -10.41
CA SER A 105 0.63 13.17 -11.82
C SER A 105 0.99 11.71 -12.09
N SER A 106 0.12 10.98 -12.79
CA SER A 106 0.41 9.60 -13.22
C SER A 106 1.60 9.51 -14.17
N GLN A 107 1.90 10.59 -14.90
CA GLN A 107 3.03 10.69 -15.81
C GLN A 107 4.34 10.87 -15.05
N LYS A 108 4.36 11.77 -14.06
CA LYS A 108 5.55 12.08 -13.24
C LYS A 108 5.72 11.07 -12.10
N LYS A 109 4.62 10.46 -11.65
CA LYS A 109 4.54 9.48 -10.53
C LYS A 109 4.98 10.03 -9.18
N ASP A 110 4.81 11.34 -8.97
CA ASP A 110 5.09 12.04 -7.73
C ASP A 110 4.13 13.18 -7.45
N MET A 111 4.27 13.76 -6.27
CA MET A 111 3.59 14.95 -5.78
C MET A 111 4.55 15.72 -4.89
N SER A 112 4.53 17.05 -4.98
CA SER A 112 5.37 17.92 -4.17
C SER A 112 4.59 19.08 -3.56
N THR A 113 5.02 19.51 -2.39
CA THR A 113 4.44 20.68 -1.70
C THR A 113 5.58 21.56 -1.17
N ILE A 114 5.45 22.87 -1.40
CA ILE A 114 6.40 23.87 -0.94
C ILE A 114 5.77 24.62 0.24
N LEU A 115 6.46 24.62 1.37
CA LEU A 115 6.11 25.42 2.55
C LEU A 115 7.02 26.62 2.68
N ARG A 116 6.45 27.76 3.11
CA ARG A 116 7.23 28.89 3.61
C ARG A 116 7.61 28.63 5.07
N THR A 117 8.87 28.82 5.38
CA THR A 117 9.43 28.67 6.73
C THR A 117 10.10 29.98 7.17
N ALA A 118 10.52 30.07 8.41
CA ALA A 118 11.26 31.23 8.91
C ALA A 118 12.63 31.43 8.22
N GLU A 119 13.22 30.37 7.63
CA GLU A 119 14.54 30.36 7.04
C GLU A 119 14.51 30.21 5.50
N GLY A 120 13.41 30.45 4.82
CA GLY A 120 13.22 30.23 3.39
C GLY A 120 12.05 29.32 3.10
N TYR A 121 12.28 28.26 2.30
CA TYR A 121 11.22 27.32 1.94
C TYR A 121 11.66 25.89 2.15
N MET A 122 10.69 25.00 2.36
CA MET A 122 10.87 23.56 2.42
C MET A 122 10.04 22.91 1.33
N LEU A 123 10.70 22.17 0.44
CA LEU A 123 10.07 21.32 -0.54
C LEU A 123 9.95 19.91 0.02
N TYR A 124 8.73 19.38 0.07
CA TYR A 124 8.46 17.98 0.36
C TYR A 124 8.04 17.25 -0.90
N VAL A 125 8.65 16.11 -1.17
CA VAL A 125 8.39 15.27 -2.34
C VAL A 125 8.00 13.87 -1.88
N LYS A 126 6.98 13.28 -2.50
CA LYS A 126 6.63 11.86 -2.35
C LYS A 126 6.33 11.25 -3.70
N GLY A 127 6.71 9.99 -3.90
CA GLY A 127 6.46 9.37 -5.19
C GLY A 127 7.07 7.99 -5.37
N ASN A 128 7.28 7.65 -6.63
CA ASN A 128 7.89 6.38 -7.02
C ASN A 128 9.28 6.24 -6.39
N PRO A 129 9.59 5.11 -5.72
CA PRO A 129 10.85 4.94 -4.99
C PRO A 129 12.08 5.12 -5.85
N GLU A 130 12.13 4.51 -7.01
CA GLU A 130 13.26 4.58 -7.94
C GLU A 130 13.52 6.04 -8.36
N LYS A 131 12.46 6.78 -8.72
CA LYS A 131 12.58 8.19 -9.07
C LYS A 131 13.14 9.01 -7.92
N ILE A 132 12.57 8.89 -6.72
CA ILE A 132 12.99 9.68 -5.55
C ILE A 132 14.43 9.35 -5.15
N MET A 133 14.82 8.07 -5.14
CA MET A 133 16.24 7.69 -4.87
C MET A 133 17.22 8.28 -5.89
N ASN A 134 16.84 8.29 -7.18
CA ASN A 134 17.69 8.84 -8.23
C ASN A 134 17.87 10.36 -8.13
N LEU A 135 16.88 11.09 -7.64
CA LEU A 135 16.92 12.53 -7.42
C LEU A 135 17.61 12.91 -6.09
N SER A 136 17.96 11.94 -5.25
CA SER A 136 18.52 12.16 -3.93
C SER A 136 20.05 12.08 -3.93
N VAL A 137 20.68 13.03 -3.22
CA VAL A 137 22.16 13.18 -3.17
C VAL A 137 22.79 12.58 -1.91
N ASN A 138 22.01 12.25 -0.91
CA ASN A 138 22.48 11.69 0.36
C ASN A 138 22.55 10.16 0.39
N LEU A 139 22.42 9.50 -0.75
CA LEU A 139 22.50 8.05 -0.90
C LEU A 139 23.70 7.70 -1.79
N SER A 140 24.58 6.83 -1.32
CA SER A 140 25.60 6.18 -2.14
C SER A 140 24.96 5.12 -3.07
N ASP A 141 25.70 4.71 -4.10
CA ASP A 141 25.22 3.67 -5.02
C ASP A 141 24.99 2.33 -4.31
N GLU A 142 25.80 2.00 -3.29
CA GLU A 142 25.63 0.81 -2.48
C GLU A 142 24.35 0.88 -1.64
N GLU A 143 24.05 2.05 -1.07
CA GLU A 143 22.80 2.27 -0.31
C GLU A 143 21.57 2.21 -1.21
N LYS A 144 21.63 2.77 -2.42
CA LYS A 144 20.55 2.67 -3.42
C LYS A 144 20.26 1.23 -3.79
N ASN A 145 21.29 0.44 -4.10
CA ASN A 145 21.15 -1.00 -4.42
C ASN A 145 20.51 -1.78 -3.25
N ALA A 146 20.98 -1.55 -2.02
CA ALA A 146 20.43 -2.19 -0.83
C ALA A 146 18.97 -1.81 -0.57
N LEU A 147 18.58 -0.56 -0.87
CA LEU A 147 17.19 -0.09 -0.79
C LEU A 147 16.33 -0.73 -1.87
N GLU A 148 16.82 -0.84 -3.11
CA GLU A 148 16.11 -1.49 -4.22
C GLU A 148 15.80 -2.97 -3.92
N GLU A 149 16.77 -3.72 -3.35
CA GLU A 149 16.54 -5.10 -2.92
C GLU A 149 15.44 -5.20 -1.86
N LYS A 150 15.47 -4.32 -0.84
CA LYS A 150 14.42 -4.26 0.19
C LYS A 150 13.05 -3.92 -0.41
N ILE A 151 12.98 -2.90 -1.27
CA ILE A 151 11.75 -2.46 -1.94
C ILE A 151 11.17 -3.60 -2.78
N THR A 152 12.00 -4.27 -3.58
CA THR A 152 11.60 -5.43 -4.40
C THR A 152 11.04 -6.56 -3.54
N SER A 153 11.66 -6.84 -2.39
CA SER A 153 11.16 -7.84 -1.44
C SER A 153 9.78 -7.52 -0.89
N PHE A 154 9.47 -6.25 -0.62
CA PHE A 154 8.13 -5.85 -0.18
C PHE A 154 7.11 -5.85 -1.33
N GLN A 155 7.49 -5.40 -2.50
CA GLN A 155 6.62 -5.42 -3.69
C GLN A 155 6.21 -6.84 -4.09
N SER A 156 7.12 -7.81 -3.96
CA SER A 156 6.82 -9.23 -4.21
C SER A 156 5.77 -9.81 -3.24
N ARG A 157 5.57 -9.15 -2.09
CA ARG A 157 4.55 -9.50 -1.08
C ARG A 157 3.33 -8.58 -1.11
N ALA A 158 2.99 -8.06 -2.28
CA ALA A 158 1.85 -7.16 -2.49
C ALA A 158 1.96 -5.78 -1.78
N GLY A 159 3.13 -5.40 -1.28
CA GLY A 159 3.38 -4.09 -0.70
C GLY A 159 3.47 -3.01 -1.78
N ARG A 160 2.67 -1.96 -1.65
CA ARG A 160 2.85 -0.72 -2.42
C ARG A 160 3.87 0.15 -1.69
N ILE A 161 4.91 0.55 -2.40
CA ILE A 161 5.97 1.40 -1.83
C ILE A 161 5.78 2.84 -2.29
N LEU A 162 5.93 3.76 -1.36
CA LEU A 162 5.97 5.19 -1.61
C LEU A 162 7.21 5.76 -0.90
N ALA A 163 8.07 6.44 -1.63
CA ALA A 163 9.27 7.06 -1.09
C ALA A 163 9.08 8.56 -0.86
N PHE A 164 9.89 9.11 0.03
CA PHE A 164 9.83 10.47 0.51
C PHE A 164 11.21 11.11 0.51
N ALA A 165 11.22 12.39 0.18
CA ALA A 165 12.41 13.23 0.26
C ALA A 165 12.01 14.67 0.54
N HIS A 166 12.98 15.48 0.96
CA HIS A 166 12.81 16.91 1.12
C HIS A 166 14.00 17.69 0.58
N LYS A 167 13.83 19.00 0.44
CA LYS A 167 14.90 19.94 0.10
C LYS A 167 14.61 21.30 0.71
N LYS A 168 15.64 21.93 1.32
CA LYS A 168 15.59 23.33 1.69
C LYS A 168 15.84 24.21 0.47
N LEU A 169 15.03 25.26 0.30
CA LEU A 169 15.19 26.25 -0.75
C LEU A 169 15.36 27.63 -0.09
N ASP A 170 16.39 28.35 -0.48
CA ASP A 170 16.64 29.71 0.04
C ASP A 170 15.56 30.68 -0.46
N GLN A 171 15.06 30.49 -1.67
CA GLN A 171 14.03 31.31 -2.29
C GLN A 171 13.12 30.47 -3.20
N TYR A 172 11.91 30.96 -3.39
CA TYR A 172 10.94 30.44 -4.33
C TYR A 172 10.16 31.61 -4.91
N THR A 173 10.15 31.76 -6.24
CA THR A 173 9.51 32.88 -6.95
C THR A 173 8.11 32.57 -7.47
N GLY A 174 7.79 31.27 -7.62
CA GLY A 174 6.55 30.80 -8.21
C GLY A 174 6.64 30.57 -9.74
N GLU A 175 7.81 30.82 -10.33
CA GLU A 175 8.05 30.62 -11.76
C GLU A 175 8.77 29.30 -12.06
N GLU A 176 9.38 28.69 -11.03
CA GLU A 176 10.12 27.45 -11.16
C GLU A 176 9.20 26.26 -11.43
N THR A 177 9.61 25.41 -12.34
CA THR A 177 8.93 24.14 -12.63
C THR A 177 9.19 23.09 -11.56
N GLN A 178 8.33 22.10 -11.47
CA GLN A 178 8.50 20.99 -10.54
C GLN A 178 9.85 20.27 -10.77
N GLU A 179 10.25 20.06 -12.02
CA GLU A 179 11.49 19.39 -12.41
C GLU A 179 12.73 20.16 -12.00
N GLU A 180 12.71 21.49 -12.07
CA GLU A 180 13.82 22.35 -11.65
C GLU A 180 14.02 22.31 -10.13
N LEU A 181 12.94 22.18 -9.39
CA LEU A 181 12.96 22.14 -7.91
C LEU A 181 13.33 20.74 -7.38
N GLU A 182 12.85 19.69 -8.03
CA GLU A 182 13.06 18.28 -7.62
C GLU A 182 14.45 17.77 -8.02
N THR A 183 15.49 18.50 -7.71
CA THR A 183 16.90 18.13 -7.89
C THR A 183 17.60 18.17 -6.55
N ASP A 184 18.66 17.39 -6.36
CA ASP A 184 19.47 17.36 -5.13
C ASP A 184 18.64 17.19 -3.85
N LEU A 185 17.71 16.25 -3.88
CA LEU A 185 16.85 15.95 -2.75
C LEU A 185 17.60 15.22 -1.63
N ILE A 186 17.10 15.34 -0.42
CA ILE A 186 17.50 14.54 0.74
C ILE A 186 16.49 13.43 0.92
N TYR A 187 16.90 12.20 0.72
CA TYR A 187 16.06 11.02 0.92
C TYR A 187 15.75 10.81 2.39
N ASP A 188 14.47 10.72 2.74
CA ASP A 188 14.00 10.54 4.11
C ASP A 188 13.68 9.09 4.43
N GLY A 189 13.19 8.34 3.42
CA GLY A 189 12.78 6.96 3.60
C GLY A 189 11.66 6.53 2.67
N PHE A 190 11.04 5.39 2.99
CA PHE A 190 9.88 4.88 2.29
C PHE A 190 8.87 4.24 3.24
N VAL A 191 7.64 4.09 2.78
CA VAL A 191 6.60 3.34 3.47
C VAL A 191 6.17 2.13 2.66
N VAL A 192 5.78 1.07 3.36
CA VAL A 192 5.13 -0.12 2.81
C VAL A 192 3.65 -0.05 3.13
N ILE A 193 2.82 0.01 2.11
CA ILE A 193 1.37 0.13 2.24
C ILE A 193 0.72 -1.10 1.61
N SER A 194 -0.18 -1.74 2.32
CA SER A 194 -0.99 -2.84 1.80
C SER A 194 -2.39 -2.81 2.41
N ASP A 195 -3.29 -3.58 1.81
CA ASP A 195 -4.60 -3.89 2.38
C ASP A 195 -4.43 -5.14 3.25
N PRO A 196 -4.44 -5.04 4.58
CA PRO A 196 -4.14 -6.15 5.47
C PRO A 196 -5.23 -7.22 5.43
N LEU A 197 -4.86 -8.45 5.76
CA LEU A 197 -5.81 -9.52 5.99
C LEU A 197 -6.73 -9.18 7.17
N SER A 198 -8.00 -9.52 7.03
CA SER A 198 -8.95 -9.39 8.12
C SER A 198 -8.54 -10.29 9.30
N PRO A 199 -8.54 -9.79 10.55
CA PRO A 199 -8.09 -10.58 11.72
C PRO A 199 -8.83 -11.92 11.89
N ASP A 200 -10.09 -11.97 11.47
CA ASP A 200 -10.94 -13.15 11.60
C ASP A 200 -10.74 -14.20 10.50
N VAL A 201 -10.04 -13.86 9.42
CA VAL A 201 -9.96 -14.71 8.22
C VAL A 201 -9.23 -16.04 8.49
N TYR A 202 -8.17 -16.02 9.29
CA TYR A 202 -7.44 -17.24 9.66
C TYR A 202 -8.34 -18.24 10.38
N GLY A 203 -9.12 -17.74 11.35
CA GLY A 203 -10.09 -18.53 12.08
C GLY A 203 -11.22 -19.04 11.20
N ALA A 204 -11.69 -18.23 10.26
CA ALA A 204 -12.75 -18.58 9.33
C ALA A 204 -12.33 -19.71 8.38
N ILE A 205 -11.15 -19.57 7.72
CA ILE A 205 -10.60 -20.61 6.84
C ILE A 205 -10.34 -21.90 7.62
N GLY A 206 -9.81 -21.79 8.84
CA GLY A 206 -9.56 -22.96 9.70
C GLY A 206 -10.86 -23.71 10.07
N ARG A 207 -11.98 -23.01 10.30
CA ARG A 207 -13.29 -23.61 10.53
C ARG A 207 -13.83 -24.29 9.25
N CYS A 208 -13.71 -23.66 8.10
CA CYS A 208 -14.09 -24.25 6.81
C CYS A 208 -13.37 -25.58 6.57
N ARG A 209 -12.04 -25.60 6.72
CA ARG A 209 -11.24 -26.83 6.56
C ARG A 209 -11.68 -27.95 7.51
N LYS A 210 -11.94 -27.64 8.79
CA LYS A 210 -12.43 -28.62 9.78
C LYS A 210 -13.82 -29.18 9.41
N ALA A 211 -14.63 -28.39 8.73
CA ALA A 211 -15.94 -28.81 8.23
C ALA A 211 -15.87 -29.54 6.89
N GLY A 212 -14.69 -29.75 6.32
CA GLY A 212 -14.53 -30.36 4.99
C GLY A 212 -14.91 -29.41 3.84
N ILE A 213 -14.95 -28.10 4.09
CA ILE A 213 -15.29 -27.07 3.11
C ILE A 213 -13.98 -26.47 2.60
N GLU A 214 -13.78 -26.54 1.30
CA GLU A 214 -12.63 -25.93 0.61
C GLU A 214 -12.90 -24.45 0.35
N VAL A 215 -11.90 -23.59 0.62
CA VAL A 215 -11.98 -22.16 0.33
C VAL A 215 -11.05 -21.84 -0.84
N LYS A 216 -11.60 -21.26 -1.90
CA LYS A 216 -10.85 -20.80 -3.08
C LYS A 216 -10.90 -19.29 -3.16
N MET A 217 -9.78 -18.66 -3.53
CA MET A 217 -9.71 -17.21 -3.73
C MET A 217 -9.86 -16.85 -5.20
N LEU A 218 -10.79 -15.93 -5.49
CA LEU A 218 -10.96 -15.31 -6.80
C LEU A 218 -10.62 -13.82 -6.66
N THR A 219 -9.75 -13.28 -7.52
CA THR A 219 -9.34 -11.87 -7.39
C THR A 219 -8.98 -11.25 -8.73
N GLY A 220 -9.28 -9.97 -8.90
CA GLY A 220 -8.81 -9.14 -10.00
C GLY A 220 -7.33 -8.73 -9.91
N ASP A 221 -6.66 -9.02 -8.77
CA ASP A 221 -5.24 -8.70 -8.57
C ASP A 221 -4.34 -9.54 -9.48
N ASN A 222 -3.08 -9.10 -9.63
CA ASN A 222 -2.06 -9.90 -10.31
C ASN A 222 -1.70 -11.15 -9.50
N ILE A 223 -1.13 -12.14 -10.20
CA ILE A 223 -0.80 -13.46 -9.63
C ILE A 223 0.19 -13.39 -8.46
N LEU A 224 1.15 -12.45 -8.46
CA LEU A 224 2.14 -12.32 -7.39
C LEU A 224 1.48 -11.87 -6.08
N THR A 225 0.61 -10.86 -6.16
CA THR A 225 -0.19 -10.38 -5.03
C THR A 225 -1.10 -11.48 -4.49
N ALA A 226 -1.81 -12.20 -5.38
CA ALA A 226 -2.72 -13.26 -5.01
C ALA A 226 -1.98 -14.43 -4.33
N ARG A 227 -0.82 -14.83 -4.85
CA ARG A 227 0.04 -15.87 -4.24
C ARG A 227 0.51 -15.47 -2.86
N ALA A 228 1.03 -14.25 -2.69
CA ALA A 228 1.55 -13.80 -1.40
C ALA A 228 0.48 -13.89 -0.29
N ILE A 229 -0.75 -13.49 -0.59
CA ILE A 229 -1.87 -13.59 0.35
C ILE A 229 -2.29 -15.03 0.58
N ALA A 230 -2.33 -15.85 -0.46
CA ALA A 230 -2.69 -17.25 -0.34
C ALA A 230 -1.66 -18.07 0.45
N ASP A 231 -0.37 -17.76 0.30
CA ASP A 231 0.71 -18.34 1.09
C ASP A 231 0.57 -17.96 2.57
N GLU A 232 0.29 -16.69 2.86
CA GLU A 232 0.07 -16.20 4.23
C GLU A 232 -1.15 -16.88 4.87
N LEU A 233 -2.21 -17.14 4.10
CA LEU A 233 -3.39 -17.89 4.55
C LEU A 233 -3.22 -19.42 4.53
N HIS A 234 -2.02 -19.90 4.18
CA HIS A 234 -1.73 -21.34 4.03
C HIS A 234 -2.71 -22.04 3.07
N MET A 235 -3.10 -21.37 1.99
CA MET A 235 -3.99 -21.92 0.97
C MET A 235 -3.22 -22.70 -0.11
N LEU A 236 -1.92 -22.43 -0.26
CA LEU A 236 -1.06 -23.08 -1.25
C LEU A 236 -0.16 -24.12 -0.59
N ASP A 237 0.08 -25.22 -1.27
CA ASP A 237 1.00 -26.29 -0.88
C ASP A 237 1.46 -27.06 -2.15
N ALA A 238 2.00 -28.27 -1.99
CA ALA A 238 2.47 -29.09 -3.12
C ALA A 238 1.34 -29.55 -4.08
N ASP A 239 0.12 -29.65 -3.57
CA ASP A 239 -1.06 -30.12 -4.31
C ASP A 239 -1.98 -28.98 -4.74
N HIS A 240 -1.83 -27.79 -4.16
CA HIS A 240 -2.69 -26.63 -4.36
C HIS A 240 -1.92 -25.45 -4.98
N ILE A 241 -2.43 -24.94 -6.11
CA ILE A 241 -1.75 -23.96 -6.95
C ILE A 241 -2.58 -22.68 -7.14
N ALA A 242 -1.87 -21.62 -7.51
CA ALA A 242 -2.45 -20.37 -8.00
C ALA A 242 -2.20 -20.22 -9.50
N VAL A 243 -3.23 -19.81 -10.25
CA VAL A 243 -3.19 -19.60 -11.70
C VAL A 243 -3.77 -18.24 -12.08
N GLU A 244 -3.46 -17.74 -13.27
CA GLU A 244 -4.19 -16.63 -13.86
C GLU A 244 -5.44 -17.14 -14.60
N ALA A 245 -6.51 -16.34 -14.64
CA ALA A 245 -7.75 -16.69 -15.32
C ALA A 245 -7.50 -17.07 -16.80
N SER A 246 -6.57 -16.40 -17.48
CA SER A 246 -6.17 -16.68 -18.86
C SER A 246 -5.61 -18.10 -19.09
N GLU A 247 -5.05 -18.73 -18.07
CA GLU A 247 -4.51 -20.11 -18.18
C GLU A 247 -5.61 -21.17 -18.26
N ILE A 248 -6.80 -20.87 -17.74
CA ILE A 248 -7.93 -21.79 -17.69
C ILE A 248 -9.06 -21.43 -18.66
N GLU A 249 -9.01 -20.24 -19.27
CA GLU A 249 -10.09 -19.70 -20.11
C GLU A 249 -10.40 -20.58 -21.35
N ASN A 250 -9.38 -21.25 -21.88
CA ASN A 250 -9.50 -22.08 -23.09
C ASN A 250 -9.58 -23.60 -22.79
N MET A 251 -9.71 -24.00 -21.52
CA MET A 251 -9.87 -25.40 -21.14
C MET A 251 -11.27 -25.91 -21.47
N SER A 252 -11.39 -27.17 -21.88
CA SER A 252 -12.68 -27.86 -21.93
C SER A 252 -13.26 -28.06 -20.54
N ASP A 253 -14.58 -28.32 -20.43
CA ASP A 253 -15.24 -28.52 -19.14
C ASP A 253 -14.62 -29.68 -18.32
N GLU A 254 -14.19 -30.77 -19.03
CA GLU A 254 -13.53 -31.90 -18.39
C GLU A 254 -12.13 -31.54 -17.86
N GLU A 255 -11.32 -30.81 -18.65
CA GLU A 255 -10.00 -30.32 -18.23
C GLU A 255 -10.11 -29.37 -17.08
N LEU A 256 -11.04 -28.42 -17.14
CA LEU A 256 -11.31 -27.45 -16.08
C LEU A 256 -11.74 -28.14 -14.78
N ALA A 257 -12.65 -29.13 -14.85
CA ALA A 257 -13.09 -29.88 -13.69
C ALA A 257 -11.95 -30.65 -13.00
N GLN A 258 -10.95 -31.13 -13.75
CA GLN A 258 -9.76 -31.77 -13.17
C GLN A 258 -8.78 -30.72 -12.58
N ALA A 259 -8.55 -29.61 -13.30
CA ALA A 259 -7.66 -28.53 -12.87
C ALA A 259 -8.18 -27.87 -11.58
N LEU A 260 -9.49 -27.63 -11.47
CA LEU A 260 -10.13 -27.00 -10.30
C LEU A 260 -9.93 -27.80 -9.01
N LYS A 261 -9.61 -29.08 -9.06
CA LYS A 261 -9.28 -29.86 -7.86
C LYS A 261 -7.97 -29.42 -7.21
N LYS A 262 -7.07 -28.81 -7.98
CA LYS A 262 -5.77 -28.32 -7.52
C LYS A 262 -5.70 -26.80 -7.41
N ILE A 263 -6.54 -26.10 -8.14
CA ILE A 263 -6.53 -24.64 -8.16
C ILE A 263 -7.21 -24.10 -6.89
N GLN A 264 -6.44 -23.39 -6.09
CA GLN A 264 -6.96 -22.68 -4.88
C GLN A 264 -7.13 -21.19 -5.12
N VAL A 265 -6.39 -20.63 -6.09
CA VAL A 265 -6.40 -19.19 -6.38
C VAL A 265 -6.52 -18.98 -7.87
N ILE A 266 -7.45 -18.10 -8.26
CA ILE A 266 -7.58 -17.61 -9.64
C ILE A 266 -7.39 -16.08 -9.58
N ALA A 267 -6.29 -15.63 -10.15
CA ALA A 267 -5.91 -14.22 -10.24
C ALA A 267 -6.39 -13.62 -11.57
N ARG A 268 -6.53 -12.28 -11.64
CA ARG A 268 -7.05 -11.54 -12.79
C ARG A 268 -8.41 -12.06 -13.30
N SER A 269 -9.20 -12.60 -12.38
CA SER A 269 -10.59 -12.95 -12.67
C SER A 269 -11.44 -11.67 -12.71
N THR A 270 -12.14 -11.44 -13.81
CA THR A 270 -13.06 -10.29 -14.01
C THR A 270 -14.50 -10.73 -13.81
#